data_6f95255aadcc9f2fc6b45e7ec4f78f6c
#
_entry.id   6f95255aadcc9f2fc6b45e7ec4f78f6c
#
_cell.length_a   1.000
_cell.length_b   1.000
_cell.length_c   1.000
_cell.angle_alpha   90.00
_cell.angle_beta   90.00
_cell.angle_gamma   90.00
#
_symmetry.space_group_name_H-M   'P 1'
#
loop_
_entity.id
_entity.type
_entity.pdbx_description
1 polymer ?
#
loop_
_entity_poly.entity_id
_entity_poly.type
_entity_poly.pdbx_seq_one_letter_code
_entity_poly.pdbx_strand_id
1 'polypeptide(L)'
;MLKRSDWVLLFLSAESGPQECDQLRVMKGLFLLSQEPASPLYGQYQFEAYDYGPVDAAVYRDLDALQLAGLIHVQLSLGSTRKTYDLTDSGRLRVSELRKFVPRNQLEGIERVKRRVTSFDFDNLLRQIYSE
;
A
#
# COMPACT_ATOMS: atom_id res chain seq x y z
N MET A 1 16.49 -5.47 -10.50
CA MET A 1 15.25 -6.11 -10.05
C MET A 1 14.65 -5.32 -8.87
N LEU A 2 13.36 -5.10 -8.89
CA LEU A 2 12.69 -4.35 -7.84
C LEU A 2 12.57 -5.18 -6.56
N LYS A 3 12.82 -4.52 -5.42
CA LYS A 3 12.62 -5.12 -4.10
C LYS A 3 11.14 -5.04 -3.70
N ARG A 4 10.74 -5.85 -2.72
CA ARG A 4 9.37 -5.81 -2.20
C ARG A 4 8.99 -4.38 -1.74
N SER A 5 9.90 -3.67 -1.06
CA SER A 5 9.64 -2.29 -0.63
C SER A 5 9.46 -1.31 -1.79
N ASP A 6 10.07 -1.57 -2.95
CA ASP A 6 9.85 -0.75 -4.14
C ASP A 6 8.40 -0.85 -4.62
N TRP A 7 7.81 -2.04 -4.54
CA TRP A 7 6.39 -2.22 -4.89
C TRP A 7 5.47 -1.54 -3.89
N VAL A 8 5.84 -1.52 -2.61
CA VAL A 8 5.09 -0.76 -1.60
C VAL A 8 5.12 0.73 -1.94
N LEU A 9 6.28 1.25 -2.31
CA LEU A 9 6.42 2.65 -2.71
C LEU A 9 5.56 2.98 -3.93
N LEU A 10 5.56 2.11 -4.94
CA LEU A 10 4.71 2.26 -6.12
C LEU A 10 3.23 2.26 -5.75
N PHE A 11 2.82 1.39 -4.83
CA PHE A 11 1.45 1.37 -4.34
C PHE A 11 1.08 2.71 -3.69
N LEU A 12 1.95 3.23 -2.83
CA LEU A 12 1.70 4.52 -2.17
C LEU A 12 1.64 5.68 -3.17
N SER A 13 2.38 5.58 -4.28
CA SER A 13 2.41 6.63 -5.31
C SER A 13 1.17 6.66 -6.20
N ALA A 14 0.39 5.59 -6.25
CA ALA A 14 -0.77 5.48 -7.12
C ALA A 14 -1.87 6.43 -6.67
N GLU A 15 -2.71 6.86 -7.61
CA GLU A 15 -3.81 7.76 -7.30
C GLU A 15 -4.77 7.14 -6.29
N SER A 16 -5.17 7.96 -5.32
CA SER A 16 -6.12 7.58 -4.29
C SER A 16 -7.53 8.00 -4.68
N GLY A 17 -8.52 7.27 -4.16
CA GLY A 17 -9.90 7.74 -4.11
C GLY A 17 -10.05 8.78 -3.00
N PRO A 18 -11.28 9.03 -2.53
CA PRO A 18 -11.54 10.12 -1.57
C PRO A 18 -10.98 9.88 -0.16
N GLN A 19 -10.62 8.65 0.19
CA GLN A 19 -10.10 8.34 1.52
C GLN A 19 -8.58 8.41 1.55
N GLU A 20 -8.02 8.90 2.66
CA GLU A 20 -6.56 8.92 2.86
C GLU A 20 -6.02 7.49 3.00
N CYS A 21 -4.78 7.29 2.56
CA CYS A 21 -4.14 5.97 2.64
C CYS A 21 -3.52 5.77 4.04
N ASP A 22 -4.31 5.24 4.95
CA ASP A 22 -3.89 4.91 6.30
C ASP A 22 -3.35 3.47 6.39
N GLN A 23 -2.98 3.05 7.60
CA GLN A 23 -2.45 1.70 7.84
C GLN A 23 -3.38 0.61 7.37
N LEU A 24 -4.68 0.74 7.64
CA LEU A 24 -5.67 -0.26 7.24
C LEU A 24 -5.71 -0.42 5.73
N ARG A 25 -5.70 0.70 5.00
CA ARG A 25 -5.78 0.69 3.54
C ARG A 25 -4.50 0.18 2.90
N VAL A 26 -3.34 0.48 3.48
CA VAL A 26 -2.07 -0.09 3.02
C VAL A 26 -2.10 -1.61 3.19
N MET A 27 -2.49 -2.09 4.38
CA MET A 27 -2.58 -3.54 4.64
C MET A 27 -3.54 -4.22 3.69
N LYS A 28 -4.75 -3.67 3.51
CA LYS A 28 -5.74 -4.27 2.61
C LYS A 28 -5.26 -4.24 1.15
N GLY A 29 -4.67 -3.14 0.72
CA GLY A 29 -4.18 -3.01 -0.65
C GLY A 29 -3.08 -4.03 -0.96
N LEU A 30 -2.09 -4.13 -0.08
CA LEU A 30 -1.00 -5.09 -0.26
C LEU A 30 -1.50 -6.53 -0.14
N PHE A 31 -2.49 -6.79 0.73
CA PHE A 31 -3.13 -8.09 0.81
C PHE A 31 -3.76 -8.48 -0.53
N LEU A 32 -4.55 -7.59 -1.12
CA LEU A 32 -5.18 -7.87 -2.42
C LEU A 32 -4.15 -8.13 -3.51
N LEU A 33 -3.09 -7.32 -3.56
CA LEU A 33 -2.02 -7.53 -4.54
C LEU A 33 -1.29 -8.84 -4.32
N SER A 34 -1.17 -9.30 -3.07
CA SER A 34 -0.51 -10.57 -2.75
C SER A 34 -1.33 -11.79 -3.15
N GLN A 35 -2.63 -11.63 -3.34
CA GLN A 35 -3.53 -12.74 -3.71
C GLN A 35 -3.64 -12.94 -5.22
N GLU A 36 -3.23 -11.98 -6.03
CA GLU A 36 -3.33 -12.07 -7.48
C GLU A 36 -2.08 -12.72 -8.08
N PRO A 37 -2.21 -13.88 -8.78
CA PRO A 37 -1.04 -14.56 -9.36
C PRO A 37 -0.24 -13.70 -10.35
N ALA A 38 -0.89 -12.78 -11.06
CA ALA A 38 -0.24 -11.91 -12.01
C ALA A 38 0.48 -10.72 -11.35
N SER A 39 0.29 -10.52 -10.04
CA SER A 39 0.89 -9.41 -9.31
C SER A 39 2.34 -9.72 -8.92
N PRO A 40 3.25 -8.73 -9.01
CA PRO A 40 4.62 -8.92 -8.54
C PRO A 40 4.72 -9.16 -7.04
N LEU A 41 3.70 -8.84 -6.28
CA LEU A 41 3.65 -9.11 -4.83
C LEU A 41 3.04 -10.46 -4.48
N TYR A 42 2.64 -11.27 -5.48
CA TYR A 42 2.07 -12.58 -5.23
C TYR A 42 3.01 -13.44 -4.37
N GLY A 43 2.49 -13.88 -3.22
CA GLY A 43 3.25 -14.72 -2.31
C GLY A 43 4.37 -14.03 -1.54
N GLN A 44 4.51 -12.70 -1.63
CA GLN A 44 5.60 -11.97 -0.97
C GLN A 44 5.34 -11.66 0.49
N TYR A 45 4.08 -11.74 0.93
CA TYR A 45 3.67 -11.53 2.32
C TYR A 45 2.83 -12.72 2.78
N GLN A 46 2.76 -12.90 4.10
CA GLN A 46 1.93 -13.93 4.74
C GLN A 46 0.96 -13.24 5.70
N PHE A 47 -0.20 -12.88 5.19
CA PHE A 47 -1.20 -12.17 5.98
C PHE A 47 -1.99 -13.12 6.86
N GLU A 48 -2.24 -12.66 8.09
CA GLU A 48 -3.12 -13.33 9.04
C GLU A 48 -4.33 -12.45 9.31
N ALA A 49 -5.48 -13.05 9.57
CA ALA A 49 -6.71 -12.32 9.85
C ALA A 49 -6.71 -11.79 11.28
N TYR A 50 -7.01 -10.51 11.44
CA TYR A 50 -7.19 -9.86 12.74
C TYR A 50 -8.52 -9.10 12.74
N ASP A 51 -8.90 -8.52 13.87
CA ASP A 51 -10.19 -7.84 14.06
C ASP A 51 -10.42 -6.72 13.04
N TYR A 52 -9.37 -6.04 12.63
CA TYR A 52 -9.45 -4.90 11.70
C TYR A 52 -8.94 -5.23 10.30
N GLY A 53 -8.87 -6.50 9.97
CA GLY A 53 -8.46 -6.93 8.64
C GLY A 53 -7.15 -7.72 8.62
N PRO A 54 -6.67 -8.12 7.43
CA PRO A 54 -5.45 -8.90 7.31
C PRO A 54 -4.22 -8.06 7.69
N VAL A 55 -3.28 -8.69 8.41
CA VAL A 55 -2.05 -8.04 8.87
C VAL A 55 -0.85 -8.95 8.62
N ASP A 56 0.25 -8.35 8.16
CA ASP A 56 1.58 -8.97 8.17
C ASP A 56 2.55 -7.90 8.67
N ALA A 57 3.28 -8.21 9.75
CA ALA A 57 4.24 -7.28 10.34
C ALA A 57 5.34 -6.87 9.35
N ALA A 58 5.61 -7.67 8.32
CA ALA A 58 6.58 -7.33 7.29
C ALA A 58 6.21 -6.05 6.53
N VAL A 59 4.91 -5.76 6.41
CA VAL A 59 4.46 -4.50 5.80
C VAL A 59 4.97 -3.30 6.60
N TYR A 60 4.85 -3.35 7.92
CA TYR A 60 5.36 -2.28 8.78
C TYR A 60 6.87 -2.11 8.66
N ARG A 61 7.60 -3.23 8.58
CA ARG A 61 9.05 -3.18 8.38
C ARG A 61 9.42 -2.54 7.05
N ASP A 62 8.69 -2.84 5.99
CA ASP A 62 8.91 -2.22 4.69
C ASP A 62 8.61 -0.72 4.70
N LEU A 63 7.52 -0.32 5.37
CA LEU A 63 7.17 1.09 5.54
C LEU A 63 8.24 1.83 6.37
N ASP A 64 8.73 1.22 7.43
CA ASP A 64 9.80 1.80 8.25
C ASP A 64 11.08 1.98 7.44
N ALA A 65 11.43 1.00 6.61
CA ALA A 65 12.61 1.08 5.75
C ALA A 65 12.48 2.23 4.74
N LEU A 66 11.30 2.42 4.16
CA LEU A 66 11.05 3.52 3.23
C LEU A 66 11.13 4.88 3.94
N GLN A 67 10.64 4.96 5.16
CA GLN A 67 10.71 6.18 5.95
C GLN A 67 12.16 6.51 6.30
N LEU A 68 12.94 5.52 6.75
CA LEU A 68 14.35 5.71 7.08
C LEU A 68 15.17 6.13 5.85
N ALA A 69 14.79 5.65 4.68
CA ALA A 69 15.43 6.05 3.42
C ALA A 69 15.02 7.44 2.95
N GLY A 70 14.09 8.10 3.65
CA GLY A 70 13.62 9.43 3.28
C GLY A 70 12.67 9.45 2.09
N LEU A 71 12.05 8.31 1.75
CA LEU A 71 11.21 8.20 0.57
C LEU A 71 9.73 8.42 0.88
N ILE A 72 9.31 8.20 2.12
CA ILE A 72 7.94 8.46 2.54
C ILE A 72 7.90 9.31 3.81
N HIS A 73 6.78 9.98 3.98
CA HIS A 73 6.47 10.80 5.14
C HIS A 73 5.25 10.18 5.84
N VAL A 74 5.36 10.02 7.16
CA VAL A 74 4.30 9.44 7.98
C VAL A 74 3.68 10.56 8.81
N GLN A 75 2.35 10.69 8.73
CA GLN A 75 1.61 11.69 9.51
C GLN A 75 0.66 11.00 10.47
N LEU A 76 0.56 11.55 11.69
CA LEU A 76 -0.44 11.15 12.67
C LEU A 76 -1.60 12.13 12.60
N SER A 77 -2.83 11.60 12.57
CA SER A 77 -4.02 12.44 12.68
C SER A 77 -4.08 13.05 14.07
N LEU A 78 -4.50 14.31 14.16
CA LEU A 78 -4.59 15.03 15.42
C LEU A 78 -5.56 14.30 16.37
N GLY A 79 -5.09 14.03 17.60
CA GLY A 79 -5.89 13.35 18.62
C GLY A 79 -6.11 11.86 18.35
N SER A 80 -5.34 11.25 17.46
CA SER A 80 -5.51 9.86 17.05
C SER A 80 -4.16 9.17 16.91
N THR A 81 -4.16 7.84 16.95
CA THR A 81 -2.98 7.02 16.62
C THR A 81 -2.98 6.61 15.13
N ARG A 82 -3.95 7.09 14.36
CA ARG A 82 -4.08 6.78 12.94
C ARG A 82 -2.92 7.41 12.16
N LYS A 83 -2.19 6.58 11.44
CA LYS A 83 -1.08 7.01 10.58
C LYS A 83 -1.51 7.01 9.12
N THR A 84 -1.09 8.04 8.39
CA THR A 84 -1.22 8.11 6.93
C THR A 84 0.16 8.24 6.32
N TYR A 85 0.28 7.85 5.04
CA TYR A 85 1.57 7.75 4.35
C TYR A 85 1.54 8.52 3.05
N ASP A 86 2.53 9.38 2.85
CA ASP A 86 2.72 10.15 1.62
C ASP A 86 4.16 10.03 1.15
N LEU A 87 4.38 10.25 -0.15
CA LEU A 87 5.73 10.29 -0.68
C LEU A 87 6.39 11.64 -0.38
N THR A 88 7.70 11.61 -0.12
CA THR A 88 8.54 12.79 -0.13
C THR A 88 8.89 13.14 -1.58
N ASP A 89 9.55 14.27 -1.80
CA ASP A 89 10.09 14.62 -3.12
C ASP A 89 11.07 13.55 -3.61
N SER A 90 11.93 13.06 -2.71
CA SER A 90 12.85 11.94 -3.03
C SER A 90 12.08 10.68 -3.40
N GLY A 91 10.98 10.40 -2.71
CA GLY A 91 10.12 9.26 -3.03
C GLY A 91 9.52 9.38 -4.42
N ARG A 92 9.06 10.56 -4.80
CA ARG A 92 8.50 10.80 -6.14
C ARG A 92 9.56 10.60 -7.23
N LEU A 93 10.78 11.06 -7.00
CA LEU A 93 11.88 10.85 -7.93
C LEU A 93 12.19 9.35 -8.07
N ARG A 94 12.22 8.63 -6.96
CA ARG A 94 12.45 7.18 -6.96
C ARG A 94 11.37 6.45 -7.75
N VAL A 95 10.11 6.82 -7.55
CA VAL A 95 8.99 6.23 -8.29
C VAL A 95 9.15 6.47 -9.79
N SER A 96 9.53 7.67 -10.20
CA SER A 96 9.76 7.97 -11.62
C SER A 96 10.81 7.06 -12.23
N GLU A 97 11.87 6.75 -11.49
CA GLU A 97 12.89 5.81 -11.93
C GLU A 97 12.36 4.37 -12.00
N LEU A 98 11.65 3.93 -10.96
CA LEU A 98 11.11 2.57 -10.89
C LEU A 98 10.11 2.29 -12.00
N ARG A 99 9.25 3.26 -12.32
CA ARG A 99 8.21 3.09 -13.35
C ARG A 99 8.77 2.73 -14.71
N LYS A 100 10.01 3.10 -14.99
CA LYS A 100 10.67 2.76 -16.27
C LYS A 100 10.86 1.25 -16.44
N PHE A 101 10.88 0.51 -15.34
CA PHE A 101 11.15 -0.93 -15.34
C PHE A 101 9.90 -1.77 -15.06
N VAL A 102 8.73 -1.15 -14.95
CA VAL A 102 7.49 -1.84 -14.58
C VAL A 102 6.54 -1.84 -15.78
N PRO A 103 6.06 -3.02 -16.20
CA PRO A 103 5.08 -3.10 -17.27
C PRO A 103 3.81 -2.32 -16.93
N ARG A 104 3.20 -1.71 -17.93
CA ARG A 104 2.02 -0.87 -17.76
C ARG A 104 0.86 -1.61 -17.10
N ASN A 105 0.64 -2.87 -17.47
CA ASN A 105 -0.45 -3.66 -16.89
C ASN A 105 -0.28 -3.88 -15.39
N GLN A 106 0.97 -3.97 -14.91
CA GLN A 106 1.24 -4.08 -13.48
C GLN A 106 0.98 -2.76 -12.77
N LEU A 107 1.36 -1.63 -13.37
CA LEU A 107 1.05 -0.31 -12.81
C LEU A 107 -0.46 -0.08 -12.74
N GLU A 108 -1.20 -0.46 -13.78
CA GLU A 108 -2.65 -0.35 -13.81
C GLU A 108 -3.31 -1.20 -12.73
N GLY A 109 -2.77 -2.40 -12.48
CA GLY A 109 -3.25 -3.27 -11.41
C GLY A 109 -3.07 -2.64 -10.03
N ILE A 110 -1.90 -2.06 -9.81
CA ILE A 110 -1.60 -1.37 -8.54
C ILE A 110 -2.55 -0.17 -8.37
N GLU A 111 -2.74 0.63 -9.40
CA GLU A 111 -3.64 1.79 -9.36
C GLU A 111 -5.08 1.39 -9.08
N ARG A 112 -5.54 0.31 -9.69
CA ARG A 112 -6.90 -0.22 -9.49
C ARG A 112 -7.12 -0.61 -8.05
N VAL A 113 -6.18 -1.33 -7.43
CA VAL A 113 -6.27 -1.75 -6.04
C VAL A 113 -6.20 -0.54 -5.11
N LYS A 114 -5.28 0.39 -5.36
CA LYS A 114 -5.16 1.61 -4.54
C LYS A 114 -6.46 2.40 -4.54
N ARG A 115 -7.05 2.59 -5.71
CA ARG A 115 -8.31 3.32 -5.86
C ARG A 115 -9.44 2.61 -5.14
N ARG A 116 -9.49 1.27 -5.25
CA ARG A 116 -10.52 0.47 -4.58
C ARG A 116 -10.46 0.63 -3.06
N VAL A 117 -9.28 0.46 -2.45
CA VAL A 117 -9.17 0.52 -0.98
C VAL A 117 -9.34 1.92 -0.42
N THR A 118 -9.09 2.96 -1.23
CA THR A 118 -9.27 4.34 -0.81
C THR A 118 -10.63 4.92 -1.19
N SER A 119 -11.52 4.09 -1.75
CA SER A 119 -12.89 4.48 -2.09
C SER A 119 -13.89 4.22 -0.97
N PHE A 120 -13.57 3.36 -0.01
CA PHE A 120 -14.47 2.94 1.06
C PHE A 120 -14.10 3.62 2.38
N ASP A 121 -15.10 3.97 3.18
CA ASP A 121 -14.87 4.35 4.57
C ASP A 121 -14.46 3.11 5.37
N PHE A 122 -14.14 3.31 6.66
CA PHE A 122 -13.63 2.24 7.52
C PHE A 122 -14.57 1.03 7.59
N ASP A 123 -15.85 1.28 7.88
CA ASP A 123 -16.82 0.20 8.06
C ASP A 123 -17.05 -0.59 6.77
N ASN A 124 -17.21 0.11 5.65
CA ASN A 124 -17.40 -0.55 4.35
C ASN A 124 -16.16 -1.31 3.93
N LEU A 125 -14.97 -0.79 4.23
CA LEU A 125 -13.73 -1.47 3.92
C LEU A 125 -13.61 -2.80 4.68
N LEU A 126 -13.97 -2.82 5.96
CA LEU A 126 -13.97 -4.06 6.75
C LEU A 126 -14.94 -5.08 6.18
N ARG A 127 -16.14 -4.66 5.75
CA ARG A 127 -17.11 -5.56 5.12
C ARG A 127 -16.54 -6.17 3.84
N GLN A 128 -15.86 -5.37 3.02
CA GLN A 128 -15.22 -5.86 1.80
C GLN A 128 -14.14 -6.89 2.10
N ILE A 129 -13.35 -6.67 3.14
CA ILE A 129 -12.28 -7.59 3.54
C ILE A 129 -12.84 -8.96 3.89
N TYR A 130 -13.88 -9.02 4.72
CA TYR A 130 -14.39 -10.27 5.26
C TYR A 130 -15.48 -10.92 4.42
N SER A 131 -15.95 -10.27 3.36
CA SER A 131 -16.87 -10.88 2.41
C SER A 131 -16.17 -11.53 1.21
N GLU A 132 -14.89 -11.30 1.09
CA GLU A 132 -14.05 -11.92 0.07
C GLU A 132 -13.40 -13.19 0.63
#